data_1d81a82c7f79a3608d2aaf503d8fb66e
#
_entry.id   1d81a82c7f79a3608d2aaf503d8fb66e
#
_cell.length_a   1.000
_cell.length_b   1.000
_cell.length_c   1.000
_cell.angle_alpha   90.00
_cell.angle_beta   90.00
_cell.angle_gamma   90.00
#
_symmetry.space_group_name_H-M   'P 1'
#
loop_
_entity.id
_entity.type
_entity.pdbx_description
1 polymer ?
#
loop_
_entity_poly.entity_id
_entity_poly.type
_entity_poly.pdbx_seq_one_letter_code
_entity_poly.pdbx_strand_id
1 'polypeptide(L)'
;MFSKALKVAVLTLLAYLLQATAAEYLSIADVATSLALAIIAIATVALGRKYTFVMALAVGYLIEIMTPMLDYISLILYPVAAMLSALVFSDKSERKLEEERTLGRRTNQWNPHLRTPLCAALSVTVFEAVHLLYTYLSGVSLDGGHWRRALIDVLYSTFLAGVLQFPVRWWLGVYKLKKAR
;
A
#
# COMPACT_ATOMS: atom_id res chain seq x y z
N MET A 1 11.52 20.94 11.93
CA MET A 1 10.36 20.43 11.15
C MET A 1 10.90 19.57 10.02
N PHE A 2 11.06 18.25 10.20
CA PHE A 2 11.44 17.38 9.10
C PHE A 2 10.36 17.52 8.03
N SER A 3 10.77 17.91 6.83
CA SER A 3 9.84 18.11 5.74
C SER A 3 9.05 16.82 5.50
N LYS A 4 7.78 16.92 5.14
CA LYS A 4 6.94 15.76 4.80
C LYS A 4 7.64 14.86 3.77
N ALA A 5 8.42 15.46 2.86
CA ALA A 5 9.20 14.75 1.87
C ALA A 5 10.27 13.83 2.50
N LEU A 6 10.99 14.28 3.53
CA LEU A 6 11.99 13.44 4.20
C LEU A 6 11.35 12.24 4.91
N LYS A 7 10.19 12.43 5.55
CA LYS A 7 9.45 11.31 6.16
C LYS A 7 8.99 10.29 5.12
N VAL A 8 8.54 10.76 3.97
CA VAL A 8 8.16 9.88 2.84
C VAL A 8 9.38 9.13 2.32
N ALA A 9 10.52 9.79 2.13
CA ALA A 9 11.75 9.15 1.68
C ALA A 9 12.24 8.06 2.64
N VAL A 10 12.24 8.34 3.95
CA VAL A 10 12.60 7.35 4.97
C VAL A 10 11.61 6.18 4.99
N LEU A 11 10.30 6.45 4.86
CA LEU A 11 9.28 5.42 4.84
C LEU A 11 9.39 4.55 3.56
N THR A 12 9.75 5.14 2.43
CA THR A 12 10.01 4.43 1.17
C THR A 12 11.19 3.48 1.32
N LEU A 13 12.30 3.96 1.87
CA LEU A 13 13.48 3.14 2.11
C LEU A 13 13.17 2.01 3.10
N LEU A 14 12.43 2.30 4.17
CA LEU A 14 12.03 1.32 5.16
C LEU A 14 11.08 0.26 4.55
N ALA A 15 10.13 0.66 3.71
CA ALA A 15 9.25 -0.26 3.01
C ALA A 15 10.03 -1.21 2.09
N TYR A 16 11.01 -0.67 1.36
CA TYR A 16 11.88 -1.46 0.53
C TYR A 16 12.74 -2.43 1.35
N LEU A 17 13.42 -1.96 2.41
CA LEU A 17 14.27 -2.81 3.25
C LEU A 17 13.46 -3.92 3.92
N LEU A 18 12.27 -3.63 4.42
CA LEU A 18 11.39 -4.64 5.01
C LEU A 18 10.96 -5.68 3.96
N GLN A 19 10.65 -5.24 2.74
CA GLN A 19 10.31 -6.17 1.66
C GLN A 19 11.49 -7.05 1.27
N ALA A 20 12.70 -6.48 1.19
CA ALA A 20 13.88 -7.21 0.77
C ALA A 20 14.46 -8.15 1.84
N THR A 21 14.26 -7.84 3.12
CA THR A 21 14.89 -8.60 4.21
C THR A 21 13.89 -9.36 5.06
N ALA A 22 12.79 -8.72 5.47
CA ALA A 22 11.87 -9.30 6.43
C ALA A 22 10.75 -10.15 5.79
N ALA A 23 10.43 -9.91 4.53
CA ALA A 23 9.34 -10.64 3.87
C ALA A 23 9.59 -12.15 3.81
N GLU A 24 10.84 -12.57 3.61
CA GLU A 24 11.20 -14.00 3.60
C GLU A 24 11.05 -14.66 4.98
N TYR A 25 11.47 -13.96 6.05
CA TYR A 25 11.35 -14.47 7.42
C TYR A 25 9.91 -14.50 7.93
N LEU A 26 9.06 -13.64 7.38
CA LEU A 26 7.64 -13.56 7.70
C LEU A 26 6.77 -14.38 6.75
N SER A 27 7.37 -15.25 5.91
CA SER A 27 6.62 -16.10 5.01
C SER A 27 5.76 -17.12 5.77
N ILE A 28 4.50 -17.25 5.38
CA ILE A 28 3.56 -18.27 5.88
C ILE A 28 3.20 -19.19 4.73
N ALA A 29 3.36 -20.48 4.91
CA ALA A 29 3.08 -21.50 3.89
C ALA A 29 3.84 -21.24 2.56
N ASP A 30 5.12 -20.83 2.66
CA ASP A 30 6.00 -20.48 1.55
C ASP A 30 5.52 -19.26 0.72
N VAL A 31 4.66 -18.41 1.29
CA VAL A 31 4.21 -17.16 0.69
C VAL A 31 4.86 -15.99 1.40
N ALA A 32 5.70 -15.26 0.68
CA ALA A 32 6.26 -14.01 1.16
C ALA A 32 5.20 -12.91 1.11
N THR A 33 5.10 -12.13 2.18
CA THR A 33 4.10 -11.06 2.29
C THR A 33 4.48 -9.82 1.52
N SER A 34 3.48 -9.11 0.99
CA SER A 34 3.65 -7.83 0.31
C SER A 34 3.74 -6.67 1.31
N LEU A 35 4.80 -6.69 2.18
CA LEU A 35 5.04 -5.66 3.20
C LEU A 35 5.14 -4.25 2.63
N ALA A 36 5.77 -4.11 1.47
CA ALA A 36 5.91 -2.83 0.80
C ALA A 36 4.54 -2.23 0.44
N LEU A 37 3.62 -3.04 -0.13
CA LEU A 37 2.26 -2.60 -0.45
C LEU A 37 1.46 -2.28 0.81
N ALA A 38 1.64 -3.02 1.90
CA ALA A 38 1.02 -2.72 3.18
C ALA A 38 1.44 -1.33 3.70
N ILE A 39 2.73 -1.00 3.65
CA ILE A 39 3.25 0.31 4.08
C ILE A 39 2.79 1.42 3.13
N ILE A 40 2.78 1.18 1.82
CA ILE A 40 2.27 2.13 0.82
C ILE A 40 0.78 2.41 1.08
N ALA A 41 -0.02 1.40 1.41
CA ALA A 41 -1.44 1.58 1.74
C ALA A 41 -1.64 2.44 3.00
N ILE A 42 -0.80 2.28 4.04
CA ILE A 42 -0.81 3.14 5.22
C ILE A 42 -0.49 4.59 4.83
N ALA A 43 0.53 4.78 3.99
CA ALA A 43 0.91 6.11 3.49
C ALA A 43 -0.20 6.73 2.62
N THR A 44 -0.90 5.94 1.82
CA THR A 44 -2.04 6.37 1.00
C THR A 44 -3.13 7.02 1.84
N VAL A 45 -3.51 6.35 2.93
CA VAL A 45 -4.55 6.84 3.83
C VAL A 45 -4.06 8.00 4.68
N ALA A 46 -2.76 8.06 5.02
CA ALA A 46 -2.20 9.08 5.91
C ALA A 46 -1.76 10.37 5.18
N LEU A 47 -1.20 10.25 3.98
CA LEU A 47 -0.53 11.34 3.26
C LEU A 47 -1.22 11.73 1.94
N GLY A 48 -2.06 10.84 1.40
CA GLY A 48 -2.82 11.06 0.17
C GLY A 48 -2.09 10.71 -1.12
N ARG A 49 -2.81 10.79 -2.25
CA ARG A 49 -2.44 10.24 -3.56
C ARG A 49 -1.07 10.65 -4.10
N LYS A 50 -0.69 11.92 -3.93
CA LYS A 50 0.59 12.43 -4.49
C LYS A 50 1.79 11.70 -3.93
N TYR A 51 1.81 11.54 -2.62
CA TYR A 51 2.91 10.84 -1.93
C TYR A 51 2.88 9.33 -2.18
N THR A 52 1.68 8.75 -2.28
CA THR A 52 1.49 7.34 -2.64
C THR A 52 2.11 7.00 -3.97
N PHE A 53 1.85 7.81 -5.01
CA PHE A 53 2.40 7.57 -6.34
C PHE A 53 3.93 7.59 -6.33
N VAL A 54 4.53 8.64 -5.74
CA VAL A 54 6.00 8.78 -5.67
C VAL A 54 6.60 7.62 -4.88
N MET A 55 5.98 7.23 -3.78
CA MET A 55 6.43 6.14 -2.92
C MET A 55 6.37 4.79 -3.63
N ALA A 56 5.24 4.49 -4.29
CA ALA A 56 5.04 3.25 -5.02
C ALA A 56 6.00 3.12 -6.22
N LEU A 57 6.23 4.21 -6.94
CA LEU A 57 7.18 4.26 -8.05
C LEU A 57 8.62 4.03 -7.56
N ALA A 58 9.01 4.68 -6.46
CA ALA A 58 10.35 4.53 -5.90
C ALA A 58 10.59 3.11 -5.34
N VAL A 59 9.59 2.52 -4.65
CA VAL A 59 9.69 1.15 -4.15
C VAL A 59 9.73 0.15 -5.30
N GLY A 60 8.86 0.30 -6.31
CA GLY A 60 8.87 -0.55 -7.50
C GLY A 60 10.20 -0.51 -8.23
N TYR A 61 10.79 0.68 -8.38
CA TYR A 61 12.10 0.87 -8.99
C TYR A 61 13.22 0.19 -8.18
N LEU A 62 13.23 0.35 -6.86
CA LEU A 62 14.24 -0.26 -5.99
C LEU A 62 14.16 -1.79 -6.00
N ILE A 63 12.95 -2.34 -5.99
CA ILE A 63 12.75 -3.79 -6.08
C ILE A 63 13.22 -4.31 -7.43
N GLU A 64 12.92 -3.61 -8.52
CA GLU A 64 13.31 -4.03 -9.87
C GLU A 64 14.84 -4.06 -10.05
N ILE A 65 15.57 -3.08 -9.49
CA ILE A 65 17.04 -3.06 -9.56
C ILE A 65 17.65 -4.25 -8.81
N MET A 66 17.07 -4.64 -7.69
CA MET A 66 17.64 -5.69 -6.83
C MET A 66 17.20 -7.10 -7.23
N THR A 67 16.04 -7.22 -7.85
CA THR A 67 15.49 -8.50 -8.30
C THR A 67 15.02 -8.40 -9.75
N PRO A 68 15.95 -8.32 -10.72
CA PRO A 68 15.61 -8.20 -12.14
C PRO A 68 15.02 -9.53 -12.65
N MET A 69 13.81 -9.86 -12.19
CA MET A 69 13.17 -11.12 -12.55
C MET A 69 12.33 -11.03 -13.83
N LEU A 70 11.75 -9.88 -14.11
CA LEU A 70 10.75 -9.75 -15.17
C LEU A 70 10.79 -8.30 -15.68
N ASP A 71 11.16 -8.12 -16.90
CA ASP A 71 11.15 -6.91 -17.74
C ASP A 71 10.41 -5.66 -17.18
N TYR A 72 10.91 -5.07 -16.09
CA TYR A 72 10.41 -3.83 -15.46
C TYR A 72 8.94 -3.90 -14.97
N ILE A 73 8.40 -5.08 -14.75
CA ILE A 73 7.01 -5.27 -14.31
C ILE A 73 6.75 -4.63 -12.95
N SER A 74 7.64 -4.78 -11.99
CA SER A 74 7.49 -4.22 -10.65
C SER A 74 7.38 -2.70 -10.67
N LEU A 75 8.12 -2.05 -11.56
CA LEU A 75 8.09 -0.60 -11.74
C LEU A 75 6.69 -0.08 -12.13
N ILE A 76 5.94 -0.85 -12.88
CA ILE A 76 4.58 -0.48 -13.32
C ILE A 76 3.54 -0.98 -12.32
N LEU A 77 3.71 -2.20 -11.82
CA LEU A 77 2.71 -2.88 -11.02
C LEU A 77 2.49 -2.22 -9.65
N TYR A 78 3.57 -1.81 -8.97
CA TYR A 78 3.46 -1.12 -7.68
C TYR A 78 2.69 0.21 -7.77
N PRO A 79 3.00 1.13 -8.70
CA PRO A 79 2.22 2.35 -8.86
C PRO A 79 0.77 2.10 -9.27
N VAL A 80 0.52 1.15 -10.17
CA VAL A 80 -0.85 0.83 -10.63
C VAL A 80 -1.69 0.32 -9.46
N ALA A 81 -1.20 -0.68 -8.72
CA ALA A 81 -1.90 -1.23 -7.57
C ALA A 81 -2.16 -0.17 -6.48
N ALA A 82 -1.14 0.65 -6.17
CA ALA A 82 -1.25 1.71 -5.19
C ALA A 82 -2.21 2.83 -5.63
N MET A 83 -2.19 3.23 -6.90
CA MET A 83 -3.07 4.28 -7.41
C MET A 83 -4.53 3.85 -7.50
N LEU A 84 -4.81 2.63 -7.95
CA LEU A 84 -6.17 2.10 -7.96
C LEU A 84 -6.77 2.05 -6.55
N SER A 85 -6.02 1.58 -5.57
CA SER A 85 -6.46 1.61 -4.17
C SER A 85 -6.60 3.04 -3.63
N ALA A 86 -5.71 3.97 -4.03
CA ALA A 86 -5.78 5.36 -3.65
C ALA A 86 -7.00 6.10 -4.24
N LEU A 87 -7.50 5.68 -5.41
CA LEU A 87 -8.74 6.24 -5.98
C LEU A 87 -9.94 5.98 -5.07
N VAL A 88 -9.97 4.79 -4.45
CA VAL A 88 -11.10 4.37 -3.59
C VAL A 88 -10.91 4.89 -2.16
N PHE A 89 -9.72 4.79 -1.61
CA PHE A 89 -9.47 4.96 -0.17
C PHE A 89 -8.71 6.23 0.23
N SER A 90 -8.23 7.07 -0.70
CA SER A 90 -7.57 8.32 -0.31
C SER A 90 -8.57 9.32 0.28
N ASP A 91 -8.10 10.11 1.25
CA ASP A 91 -8.92 11.17 1.81
C ASP A 91 -9.28 12.23 0.76
N LYS A 92 -10.50 12.73 0.86
CA LYS A 92 -10.90 13.92 0.13
C LYS A 92 -10.02 15.08 0.57
N SER A 93 -9.62 15.94 -0.36
CA SER A 93 -8.89 17.17 -0.05
C SER A 93 -9.64 18.00 1.01
N GLU A 94 -8.92 18.66 1.91
CA GLU A 94 -9.53 19.52 2.95
C GLU A 94 -10.53 20.52 2.35
N ARG A 95 -10.24 21.07 1.15
CA ARG A 95 -11.17 21.94 0.43
C ARG A 95 -12.51 21.28 0.11
N LYS A 96 -12.48 20.02 -0.37
CA LYS A 96 -13.73 19.27 -0.63
C LYS A 96 -14.49 18.93 0.65
N LEU A 97 -13.77 18.71 1.75
CA LEU A 97 -14.39 18.49 3.06
C LEU A 97 -15.07 19.75 3.59
N GLU A 98 -14.48 20.93 3.38
CA GLU A 98 -15.07 22.22 3.73
C GLU A 98 -16.29 22.52 2.84
N GLU A 99 -16.21 22.28 1.54
CA GLU A 99 -17.33 22.42 0.62
C GLU A 99 -18.51 21.48 0.99
N GLU A 100 -18.22 20.22 1.34
CA GLU A 100 -19.26 19.28 1.77
C GLU A 100 -19.88 19.67 3.14
N ARG A 101 -19.09 20.27 4.03
CA ARG A 101 -19.58 20.81 5.31
C ARG A 101 -20.48 22.03 5.10
N THR A 102 -20.09 22.94 4.21
CA THR A 102 -20.91 24.13 3.88
C THR A 102 -22.19 23.76 3.18
N LEU A 103 -22.20 22.66 2.42
CA LEU A 103 -23.38 22.12 1.75
C LEU A 103 -24.26 21.24 2.66
N GLY A 104 -23.92 21.12 3.95
CA GLY A 104 -24.68 20.30 4.92
C GLY A 104 -24.69 18.80 4.63
N ARG A 105 -23.84 18.32 3.71
CA ARG A 105 -23.72 16.89 3.41
C ARG A 105 -22.95 16.19 4.52
N ARG A 106 -23.54 15.13 5.09
CA ARG A 106 -22.85 14.26 6.04
C ARG A 106 -21.60 13.67 5.37
N THR A 107 -20.41 14.07 5.83
CA THR A 107 -19.16 13.46 5.42
C THR A 107 -19.10 12.04 6.00
N ASN A 108 -19.62 11.07 5.27
CA ASN A 108 -19.54 9.66 5.65
C ASN A 108 -18.12 9.15 5.38
N GLN A 109 -17.18 9.52 6.23
CA GLN A 109 -15.80 9.02 6.17
C GLN A 109 -15.70 7.77 7.03
N TRP A 110 -15.31 6.68 6.39
CA TRP A 110 -15.00 5.45 7.09
C TRP A 110 -13.86 5.67 8.09
N ASN A 111 -13.90 4.98 9.20
CA ASN A 111 -12.85 5.07 10.21
C ASN A 111 -11.48 4.79 9.57
N PRO A 112 -10.48 5.67 9.78
CA PRO A 112 -9.14 5.48 9.21
C PRO A 112 -8.52 4.12 9.53
N HIS A 113 -8.88 3.54 10.68
CA HIS A 113 -8.39 2.22 11.11
C HIS A 113 -8.94 1.07 10.26
N LEU A 114 -10.15 1.20 9.71
CA LEU A 114 -10.73 0.22 8.79
C LEU A 114 -10.30 0.49 7.35
N ARG A 115 -10.11 1.75 6.99
CA ARG A 115 -9.71 2.12 5.63
C ARG A 115 -8.32 1.63 5.27
N THR A 116 -7.38 1.64 6.23
CA THR A 116 -6.00 1.22 5.98
C THR A 116 -5.90 -0.25 5.59
N PRO A 117 -6.43 -1.22 6.36
CA PRO A 117 -6.39 -2.62 5.95
C PRO A 117 -7.19 -2.88 4.66
N LEU A 118 -8.32 -2.21 4.45
CA LEU A 118 -9.07 -2.35 3.19
C LEU A 118 -8.32 -1.79 1.98
N CYS A 119 -7.59 -0.68 2.17
CA CYS A 119 -6.70 -0.14 1.14
C CYS A 119 -5.58 -1.12 0.81
N ALA A 120 -4.98 -1.74 1.82
CA ALA A 120 -3.95 -2.77 1.64
C ALA A 120 -4.52 -4.00 0.92
N ALA A 121 -5.69 -4.50 1.37
CA ALA A 121 -6.37 -5.62 0.72
C ALA A 121 -6.59 -5.36 -0.78
N LEU A 122 -7.12 -4.19 -1.13
CA LEU A 122 -7.34 -3.83 -2.54
C LEU A 122 -6.02 -3.70 -3.31
N SER A 123 -4.99 -3.07 -2.72
CA SER A 123 -3.68 -2.93 -3.38
C SER A 123 -3.06 -4.29 -3.68
N VAL A 124 -3.04 -5.19 -2.70
CA VAL A 124 -2.45 -6.52 -2.86
C VAL A 124 -3.30 -7.38 -3.80
N THR A 125 -4.63 -7.29 -3.74
CA THR A 125 -5.52 -7.99 -4.68
C THR A 125 -5.26 -7.56 -6.12
N VAL A 126 -5.11 -6.27 -6.39
CA VAL A 126 -4.79 -5.77 -7.74
C VAL A 126 -3.40 -6.24 -8.17
N PHE A 127 -2.43 -6.20 -7.27
CA PHE A 127 -1.07 -6.67 -7.52
C PHE A 127 -1.08 -8.15 -7.91
N GLU A 128 -1.69 -9.00 -7.10
CA GLU A 128 -1.78 -10.44 -7.34
C GLU A 128 -2.59 -10.77 -8.61
N ALA A 129 -3.69 -10.06 -8.85
CA ALA A 129 -4.48 -10.28 -10.07
C ALA A 129 -3.68 -10.00 -11.35
N VAL A 130 -2.91 -8.91 -11.37
CA VAL A 130 -2.07 -8.57 -12.53
C VAL A 130 -0.89 -9.55 -12.63
N HIS A 131 -0.31 -9.95 -11.51
CA HIS A 131 0.77 -10.95 -11.49
C HIS A 131 0.29 -12.32 -12.01
N LEU A 132 -0.87 -12.79 -11.57
CA LEU A 132 -1.48 -14.02 -12.08
C LEU A 132 -1.81 -13.93 -13.58
N LEU A 133 -2.35 -12.78 -14.02
CA LEU A 133 -2.61 -12.54 -15.44
C LEU A 133 -1.32 -12.60 -16.25
N TYR A 134 -0.25 -11.97 -15.78
CA TYR A 134 1.04 -12.03 -16.45
C TYR A 134 1.60 -13.45 -16.52
N THR A 135 1.52 -14.21 -15.43
CA THR A 135 1.95 -15.62 -15.36
C THR A 135 1.18 -16.46 -16.36
N TYR A 136 -0.13 -16.25 -16.48
CA TYR A 136 -0.98 -16.93 -17.47
C TYR A 136 -0.59 -16.58 -18.91
N LEU A 137 -0.37 -15.29 -19.19
CA LEU A 137 0.04 -14.82 -20.53
C LEU A 137 1.44 -15.31 -20.92
N SER A 138 2.29 -15.59 -19.94
CA SER A 138 3.62 -16.18 -20.14
C SER A 138 3.58 -17.68 -20.44
N GLY A 139 2.38 -18.27 -20.56
CA GLY A 139 2.19 -19.67 -20.93
C GLY A 139 2.23 -20.66 -19.77
N VAL A 140 2.27 -20.17 -18.52
CA VAL A 140 2.22 -21.01 -17.31
C VAL A 140 0.77 -21.32 -16.98
N SER A 141 0.42 -22.60 -16.85
CA SER A 141 -0.92 -23.01 -16.42
C SER A 141 -1.16 -22.64 -14.96
N LEU A 142 -2.22 -21.86 -14.69
CA LEU A 142 -2.62 -21.54 -13.34
C LEU A 142 -3.29 -22.76 -12.68
N ASP A 143 -2.68 -23.24 -11.60
CA ASP A 143 -3.26 -24.29 -10.77
C ASP A 143 -3.81 -23.75 -9.45
N GLY A 144 -4.44 -24.62 -8.64
CA GLY A 144 -4.98 -24.23 -7.33
C GLY A 144 -3.93 -23.68 -6.35
N GLY A 145 -2.64 -24.02 -6.55
CA GLY A 145 -1.54 -23.51 -5.75
C GLY A 145 -1.33 -22.02 -5.91
N HIS A 146 -1.44 -21.48 -7.12
CA HIS A 146 -1.30 -20.05 -7.42
C HIS A 146 -2.40 -19.24 -6.76
N TRP A 147 -3.66 -19.68 -6.85
CA TRP A 147 -4.80 -19.02 -6.23
C TRP A 147 -4.70 -19.02 -4.69
N ARG A 148 -4.26 -20.14 -4.11
CA ARG A 148 -4.05 -20.24 -2.67
C ARG A 148 -2.98 -19.27 -2.18
N ARG A 149 -1.86 -19.15 -2.90
CA ARG A 149 -0.79 -18.19 -2.59
C ARG A 149 -1.30 -16.75 -2.63
N ALA A 150 -1.98 -16.36 -3.69
CA ALA A 150 -2.54 -15.02 -3.82
C ALA A 150 -3.51 -14.69 -2.66
N LEU A 151 -4.37 -15.64 -2.29
CA LEU A 151 -5.32 -15.43 -1.19
C LEU A 151 -4.62 -15.31 0.17
N ILE A 152 -3.60 -16.12 0.43
CA ILE A 152 -2.80 -16.04 1.65
C ILE A 152 -2.07 -14.69 1.72
N ASP A 153 -1.45 -14.23 0.62
CA ASP A 153 -0.76 -12.93 0.59
C ASP A 153 -1.74 -11.79 0.88
N VAL A 154 -2.90 -11.75 0.23
CA VAL A 154 -3.93 -10.72 0.48
C VAL A 154 -4.35 -10.68 1.94
N LEU A 155 -4.69 -11.82 2.54
CA LEU A 155 -5.14 -11.89 3.94
C LEU A 155 -4.04 -11.47 4.90
N TYR A 156 -2.83 -11.99 4.70
CA TYR A 156 -1.72 -11.74 5.60
C TYR A 156 -1.21 -10.29 5.50
N SER A 157 -1.04 -9.78 4.29
CA SER A 157 -0.65 -8.37 4.07
C SER A 157 -1.70 -7.39 4.61
N THR A 158 -2.99 -7.73 4.51
CA THR A 158 -4.09 -6.96 5.11
C THR A 158 -3.98 -6.93 6.63
N PHE A 159 -3.74 -8.07 7.25
CA PHE A 159 -3.54 -8.17 8.70
C PHE A 159 -2.33 -7.35 9.15
N LEU A 160 -1.19 -7.50 8.46
CA LEU A 160 0.02 -6.72 8.76
C LEU A 160 -0.20 -5.22 8.60
N ALA A 161 -0.90 -4.78 7.57
CA ALA A 161 -1.27 -3.38 7.41
C ALA A 161 -2.11 -2.87 8.59
N GLY A 162 -3.02 -3.70 9.11
CA GLY A 162 -3.81 -3.43 10.30
C GLY A 162 -2.95 -3.23 11.56
N VAL A 163 -1.90 -4.02 11.72
CA VAL A 163 -0.97 -3.90 12.86
C VAL A 163 0.01 -2.75 12.66
N LEU A 164 0.67 -2.67 11.50
CA LEU A 164 1.70 -1.68 11.20
C LEU A 164 1.15 -0.24 11.09
N GLN A 165 -0.16 -0.06 10.87
CA GLN A 165 -0.74 1.28 10.81
C GLN A 165 -0.53 2.09 12.11
N PHE A 166 -0.50 1.45 13.28
CA PHE A 166 -0.35 2.15 14.56
C PHE A 166 1.03 2.83 14.69
N PRO A 167 2.16 2.11 14.61
CA PRO A 167 3.48 2.71 14.71
C PRO A 167 3.78 3.69 13.56
N VAL A 168 3.40 3.35 12.32
CA VAL A 168 3.67 4.21 11.16
C VAL A 168 2.89 5.52 11.24
N ARG A 169 1.61 5.50 11.60
CA ARG A 169 0.81 6.72 11.77
C ARG A 169 1.27 7.57 12.95
N TRP A 170 1.70 6.93 14.04
CA TRP A 170 2.29 7.64 15.17
C TRP A 170 3.57 8.37 14.75
N TRP A 171 4.45 7.70 14.02
CA TRP A 171 5.68 8.28 13.50
C TRP A 171 5.43 9.41 12.49
N LEU A 172 4.44 9.27 11.61
CA LEU A 172 4.02 10.32 10.68
C LEU A 172 3.40 11.55 11.40
N GLY A 173 3.00 11.40 12.66
CA GLY A 173 2.43 12.48 13.47
C GLY A 173 0.97 12.80 13.14
N VAL A 174 0.27 11.92 12.43
CA VAL A 174 -1.13 12.12 12.03
C VAL A 174 -2.07 12.22 13.25
N TYR A 175 -1.72 11.60 14.37
CA TYR A 175 -2.51 11.68 15.60
C TYR A 175 -2.41 13.04 16.34
N LYS A 176 -1.37 13.83 16.09
CA LYS A 176 -1.16 15.13 16.78
C LYS A 176 -2.08 16.23 16.27
N LEU A 177 -2.59 16.14 15.06
CA LEU A 177 -3.41 17.18 14.43
C LEU A 177 -4.88 17.21 14.92
N LYS A 178 -5.37 16.13 15.54
CA LYS A 178 -6.75 16.08 16.08
C LYS A 178 -6.90 16.66 17.49
N LYS A 179 -5.80 16.95 18.20
CA LYS A 179 -5.85 17.45 19.58
C LYS A 179 -5.77 18.99 19.67
N ALA A 180 -5.64 19.67 18.56
CA ALA A 180 -5.51 21.13 18.48
C ALA A 180 -6.78 21.83 17.90
N ARG A 181 -7.95 21.18 18.02
CA ARG A 181 -9.25 21.81 17.74
C ARG A 181 -10.26 21.49 18.82
#